data_ca1716b776b039e22051e96c770b6292
#
_entry.id   ca1716b776b039e22051e96c770b6292
#
_cell.length_a   1.000
_cell.length_b   1.000
_cell.length_c   1.000
_cell.angle_alpha   90.00
_cell.angle_beta   90.00
_cell.angle_gamma   90.00
#
_symmetry.space_group_name_H-M   'P 1'
#
loop_
_entity.id
_entity.type
_entity.pdbx_description
1 polymer ?
#
loop_
_entity_poly.entity_id
_entity_poly.type
_entity_poly.pdbx_seq_one_letter_code
_entity_poly.pdbx_strand_id
1 'polypeptide(L)'
;MNKTISRILRIVFWCILSFISFLILLTIMFINLSPQFGKSPSAQKQAEYEKLAHFQDGKFQNLIPTTMDMDFWKAMRLLPEFFKNDPRKKPDFDIPVLKVDSLDLVKIKEPAQMVWFGHSAFLLQIDGKNILLDPMFGDVPAPHPLLGNKRFSSELPIAVEKLPQIDLIIFSHDHYDHLDYGSVQKLKAKTKKFLVPLGVGSHLSFWGVENEKIQELDWWDETSYEELDFVFTPSRHFSGRGLTNRFSTLWGSWVIQGKSEKIYFSGDSGYGSHFSEIGEKYGPFDFAMLECGQYNENWKEIHMMPEETAQAGVDLDAKTIMPIHWGAFALAMHSWTDPVERVLVKADQLNIPVFIPKIGEYFEIEPQMKTREQWWIKP
;
A
#
# COMPACT_ATOMS: atom_id res chain seq x y z
N MET A 1 -57.87 12.31 -6.49
CA MET A 1 -57.05 11.29 -5.88
C MET A 1 -57.72 10.76 -4.61
N ASN A 2 -57.95 9.48 -4.52
CA ASN A 2 -58.69 8.87 -3.41
C ASN A 2 -57.97 9.13 -2.08
N LYS A 3 -58.68 9.62 -1.02
CA LYS A 3 -58.12 9.93 0.30
C LYS A 3 -57.31 8.75 0.91
N THR A 4 -57.73 7.53 0.63
CA THR A 4 -57.04 6.30 1.05
C THR A 4 -55.68 6.14 0.39
N ILE A 5 -55.57 6.38 -0.93
CA ILE A 5 -54.30 6.30 -1.67
C ILE A 5 -53.34 7.37 -1.16
N SER A 6 -53.81 8.61 -0.92
CA SER A 6 -52.94 9.66 -0.34
C SER A 6 -52.42 9.31 1.05
N ARG A 7 -53.23 8.64 1.88
CA ARG A 7 -52.77 8.16 3.21
C ARG A 7 -51.73 7.07 3.10
N ILE A 8 -51.91 6.10 2.22
CA ILE A 8 -50.96 5.00 1.99
C ILE A 8 -49.64 5.58 1.47
N LEU A 9 -49.67 6.49 0.49
CA LEU A 9 -48.47 7.10 -0.04
C LEU A 9 -47.69 7.89 1.01
N ARG A 10 -48.36 8.59 1.94
CA ARG A 10 -47.67 9.24 3.07
C ARG A 10 -47.02 8.26 4.02
N ILE A 11 -47.71 7.17 4.37
CA ILE A 11 -47.16 6.14 5.25
C ILE A 11 -45.88 5.53 4.59
N VAL A 12 -45.98 5.13 3.31
CA VAL A 12 -44.86 4.61 2.56
C VAL A 12 -43.68 5.60 2.52
N PHE A 13 -43.98 6.89 2.24
CA PHE A 13 -42.94 7.94 2.25
C PHE A 13 -42.25 8.05 3.61
N TRP A 14 -42.98 8.07 4.72
CA TRP A 14 -42.38 8.15 6.05
C TRP A 14 -41.63 6.89 6.44
N CYS A 15 -42.10 5.72 6.02
CA CYS A 15 -41.35 4.46 6.23
C CYS A 15 -40.01 4.48 5.47
N ILE A 16 -40.02 4.90 4.20
CA ILE A 16 -38.79 5.03 3.40
C ILE A 16 -37.84 6.04 4.03
N LEU A 17 -38.34 7.22 4.40
CA LEU A 17 -37.54 8.27 5.03
C LEU A 17 -36.93 7.79 6.35
N SER A 18 -37.71 7.14 7.21
CA SER A 18 -37.20 6.56 8.47
C SER A 18 -36.16 5.50 8.24
N PHE A 19 -36.36 4.63 7.25
CA PHE A 19 -35.38 3.61 6.88
C PHE A 19 -34.07 4.21 6.37
N ILE A 20 -34.14 5.22 5.48
CA ILE A 20 -32.95 5.94 5.01
C ILE A 20 -32.23 6.62 6.17
N SER A 21 -32.96 7.31 7.06
CA SER A 21 -32.40 7.97 8.23
C SER A 21 -31.71 6.97 9.18
N PHE A 22 -32.31 5.80 9.36
CA PHE A 22 -31.72 4.71 10.13
C PHE A 22 -30.41 4.18 9.50
N LEU A 23 -30.38 3.99 8.18
CA LEU A 23 -29.16 3.57 7.48
C LEU A 23 -28.06 4.63 7.58
N ILE A 24 -28.41 5.92 7.44
CA ILE A 24 -27.44 7.01 7.62
C ILE A 24 -26.88 7.00 9.04
N LEU A 25 -27.73 6.86 10.06
CA LEU A 25 -27.28 6.78 11.45
C LEU A 25 -26.34 5.59 11.69
N LEU A 26 -26.68 4.42 11.17
CA LEU A 26 -25.84 3.22 11.25
C LEU A 26 -24.49 3.46 10.58
N THR A 27 -24.47 4.09 9.40
CA THR A 27 -23.23 4.42 8.69
C THR A 27 -22.37 5.40 9.50
N ILE A 28 -22.97 6.45 10.06
CA ILE A 28 -22.28 7.41 10.92
C ILE A 28 -21.70 6.70 12.16
N MET A 29 -22.48 5.85 12.81
CA MET A 29 -22.04 5.07 13.98
C MET A 29 -20.89 4.14 13.58
N PHE A 30 -20.99 3.42 12.47
CA PHE A 30 -19.95 2.52 11.97
C PHE A 30 -18.64 3.27 11.73
N ILE A 31 -18.66 4.40 11.01
CA ILE A 31 -17.47 5.20 10.72
C ILE A 31 -16.83 5.75 12.01
N ASN A 32 -17.63 6.20 12.98
CA ASN A 32 -17.10 6.80 14.20
C ASN A 32 -16.67 5.80 15.27
N LEU A 33 -17.21 4.58 15.27
CA LEU A 33 -16.91 3.57 16.29
C LEU A 33 -15.90 2.52 15.83
N SER A 34 -15.70 2.36 14.51
CA SER A 34 -14.74 1.38 13.98
C SER A 34 -13.33 1.96 13.98
N PRO A 35 -12.40 1.42 14.79
CA PRO A 35 -11.04 1.96 14.91
C PRO A 35 -10.26 1.91 13.59
N GLN A 36 -10.64 1.03 12.67
CA GLN A 36 -10.01 0.87 11.35
C GLN A 36 -10.00 2.16 10.52
N PHE A 37 -10.97 3.07 10.72
CA PHE A 37 -10.96 4.37 10.06
C PHE A 37 -9.84 5.29 10.55
N GLY A 38 -9.23 4.97 11.71
CA GLY A 38 -8.16 5.78 12.29
C GLY A 38 -8.65 7.15 12.75
N LYS A 39 -7.75 8.12 12.73
CA LYS A 39 -8.03 9.51 13.13
C LYS A 39 -7.27 10.47 12.23
N SER A 40 -7.96 11.46 11.69
CA SER A 40 -7.34 12.55 10.93
C SER A 40 -6.42 13.40 11.81
N PRO A 41 -5.42 14.10 11.21
CA PRO A 41 -4.56 15.04 11.92
C PRO A 41 -5.36 16.12 12.68
N SER A 42 -4.85 16.52 13.84
CA SER A 42 -5.47 17.58 14.63
C SER A 42 -5.43 18.93 13.91
N ALA A 43 -6.30 19.86 14.31
CA ALA A 43 -6.30 21.22 13.76
C ALA A 43 -4.93 21.93 13.93
N GLN A 44 -4.21 21.62 15.01
CA GLN A 44 -2.85 22.15 15.21
C GLN A 44 -1.87 21.62 14.15
N LYS A 45 -1.87 20.31 13.88
CA LYS A 45 -1.05 19.71 12.82
C LYS A 45 -1.42 20.26 11.43
N GLN A 46 -2.72 20.39 11.15
CA GLN A 46 -3.16 20.97 9.89
C GLN A 46 -2.66 22.41 9.69
N ALA A 47 -2.68 23.24 10.76
CA ALA A 47 -2.11 24.59 10.70
C ALA A 47 -0.59 24.61 10.49
N GLU A 48 0.13 23.56 10.89
CA GLU A 48 1.54 23.39 10.56
C GLU A 48 1.72 23.02 9.06
N TYR A 49 0.85 22.16 8.54
CA TYR A 49 0.88 21.77 7.12
C TYR A 49 0.52 22.90 6.16
N GLU A 50 -0.29 23.90 6.57
CA GLU A 50 -0.59 25.09 5.78
C GLU A 50 0.64 25.90 5.36
N LYS A 51 1.79 25.66 6.01
CA LYS A 51 3.08 26.28 5.65
C LYS A 51 3.80 25.57 4.49
N LEU A 52 3.34 24.37 4.13
CA LEU A 52 3.93 23.55 3.08
C LEU A 52 3.33 23.92 1.71
N ALA A 53 4.19 24.03 0.69
CA ALA A 53 3.75 24.43 -0.66
C ALA A 53 2.77 23.43 -1.29
N HIS A 54 2.88 22.16 -0.93
CA HIS A 54 2.05 21.06 -1.43
C HIS A 54 0.86 20.73 -0.49
N PHE A 55 0.53 21.60 0.48
CA PHE A 55 -0.70 21.50 1.28
C PHE A 55 -1.57 22.73 1.00
N GLN A 56 -2.73 22.54 0.40
CA GLN A 56 -3.63 23.61 -0.01
C GLN A 56 -5.07 23.22 0.29
N ASP A 57 -5.87 24.17 0.77
CA ASP A 57 -7.29 23.97 1.09
C ASP A 57 -7.53 22.78 2.05
N GLY A 58 -6.64 22.60 3.04
CA GLY A 58 -6.73 21.54 4.02
C GLY A 58 -6.35 20.15 3.49
N LYS A 59 -5.66 20.06 2.35
CA LYS A 59 -5.32 18.82 1.65
C LYS A 59 -3.92 18.83 1.07
N PHE A 60 -3.23 17.70 1.14
CA PHE A 60 -2.01 17.47 0.39
C PHE A 60 -2.31 17.37 -1.11
N GLN A 61 -1.37 17.84 -1.93
CA GLN A 61 -1.47 17.89 -3.38
C GLN A 61 -0.31 17.10 -4.00
N ASN A 62 -0.55 16.43 -5.13
CA ASN A 62 0.54 15.84 -5.90
C ASN A 62 1.42 16.94 -6.52
N LEU A 63 2.72 16.63 -6.71
CA LEU A 63 3.67 17.56 -7.35
C LEU A 63 3.32 17.87 -8.81
N ILE A 64 2.69 16.93 -9.50
CA ILE A 64 2.14 17.09 -10.84
C ILE A 64 0.62 16.95 -10.80
N PRO A 65 -0.11 17.69 -11.64
CA PRO A 65 -1.56 17.57 -11.71
C PRO A 65 -1.96 16.11 -11.86
N THR A 66 -2.76 15.63 -10.94
CA THR A 66 -3.19 14.22 -10.87
C THR A 66 -4.68 14.16 -10.72
N THR A 67 -5.33 13.52 -11.68
CA THR A 67 -6.77 13.32 -11.68
C THR A 67 -7.09 11.84 -11.63
N MET A 68 -8.07 11.48 -10.85
CA MET A 68 -8.81 10.25 -11.13
C MET A 68 -9.87 10.64 -12.15
N ASP A 69 -9.77 10.09 -13.34
CA ASP A 69 -10.80 10.29 -14.37
C ASP A 69 -12.09 9.52 -13.99
N MET A 70 -12.62 9.84 -12.79
CA MET A 70 -13.72 9.15 -12.13
C MET A 70 -14.76 10.15 -11.65
N ASP A 71 -15.67 10.55 -12.55
CA ASP A 71 -16.89 11.23 -12.14
C ASP A 71 -17.95 10.23 -11.64
N PHE A 72 -19.03 10.76 -11.07
CA PHE A 72 -20.14 9.94 -10.55
C PHE A 72 -20.70 8.99 -11.62
N TRP A 73 -20.84 9.43 -12.86
CA TRP A 73 -21.43 8.62 -13.92
C TRP A 73 -20.47 7.52 -14.41
N LYS A 74 -19.18 7.82 -14.44
CA LYS A 74 -18.15 6.80 -14.72
C LYS A 74 -18.09 5.75 -13.60
N ALA A 75 -18.12 6.19 -12.35
CA ALA A 75 -18.19 5.28 -11.20
C ALA A 75 -19.42 4.37 -11.27
N MET A 76 -20.60 4.91 -11.58
CA MET A 76 -21.82 4.11 -11.74
C MET A 76 -21.76 3.13 -12.93
N ARG A 77 -21.06 3.49 -14.01
CA ARG A 77 -20.85 2.57 -15.15
C ARG A 77 -19.86 1.45 -14.82
N LEU A 78 -18.85 1.73 -14.01
CA LEU A 78 -17.85 0.74 -13.61
C LEU A 78 -18.34 -0.17 -12.49
N LEU A 79 -19.35 0.26 -11.72
CA LEU A 79 -19.88 -0.53 -10.60
C LEU A 79 -20.27 -1.96 -10.99
N PRO A 80 -20.96 -2.24 -12.12
CA PRO A 80 -21.27 -3.60 -12.56
C PRO A 80 -19.99 -4.43 -12.85
N GLU A 81 -18.94 -3.81 -13.40
CA GLU A 81 -17.68 -4.49 -13.72
C GLU A 81 -16.91 -4.86 -12.43
N PHE A 82 -16.97 -4.03 -11.39
CA PHE A 82 -16.43 -4.38 -10.08
C PHE A 82 -17.11 -5.62 -9.49
N PHE A 83 -18.45 -5.69 -9.58
CA PHE A 83 -19.23 -6.80 -9.06
C PHE A 83 -19.31 -8.00 -10.01
N LYS A 84 -18.80 -7.88 -11.23
CA LYS A 84 -18.72 -8.98 -12.16
C LYS A 84 -17.82 -10.08 -11.60
N ASN A 85 -18.38 -11.27 -11.49
CA ASN A 85 -17.61 -12.44 -11.07
C ASN A 85 -16.71 -12.91 -12.23
N ASP A 86 -15.57 -12.26 -12.42
CA ASP A 86 -14.56 -12.69 -13.38
C ASP A 86 -13.59 -13.64 -12.66
N PRO A 87 -13.55 -14.93 -13.03
CA PRO A 87 -12.68 -15.92 -12.38
C PRO A 87 -11.19 -15.60 -12.54
N ARG A 88 -10.80 -14.76 -13.49
CA ARG A 88 -9.40 -14.37 -13.72
C ARG A 88 -8.88 -13.36 -12.70
N LYS A 89 -9.75 -12.69 -11.94
CA LYS A 89 -9.34 -11.70 -10.93
C LYS A 89 -8.63 -12.31 -9.72
N LYS A 90 -8.73 -13.61 -9.53
CA LYS A 90 -8.11 -14.36 -8.44
C LYS A 90 -7.61 -15.71 -8.95
N PRO A 91 -6.61 -16.29 -8.27
CA PRO A 91 -6.17 -17.65 -8.60
C PRO A 91 -7.31 -18.66 -8.42
N ASP A 92 -7.33 -19.67 -9.32
CA ASP A 92 -8.23 -20.83 -9.25
C ASP A 92 -7.54 -22.07 -8.65
N PHE A 93 -6.36 -21.86 -8.06
CA PHE A 93 -5.53 -22.84 -7.36
C PHE A 93 -4.93 -22.21 -6.09
N ASP A 94 -4.46 -23.05 -5.19
CA ASP A 94 -3.75 -22.59 -4.00
C ASP A 94 -2.37 -22.08 -4.41
N ILE A 95 -2.15 -20.76 -4.25
CA ILE A 95 -0.83 -20.18 -4.56
C ILE A 95 0.21 -20.68 -3.55
N PRO A 96 1.45 -20.96 -4.01
CA PRO A 96 2.48 -21.46 -3.13
C PRO A 96 2.91 -20.40 -2.11
N VAL A 97 2.82 -20.74 -0.82
CA VAL A 97 3.33 -19.92 0.28
C VAL A 97 4.40 -20.71 1.02
N LEU A 98 5.64 -20.26 0.92
CA LEU A 98 6.76 -20.86 1.64
C LEU A 98 6.69 -20.45 3.11
N LYS A 99 6.85 -21.42 4.00
CA LYS A 99 6.89 -21.14 5.44
C LYS A 99 8.28 -20.67 5.84
N VAL A 100 8.31 -19.60 6.60
CA VAL A 100 9.54 -19.02 7.16
C VAL A 100 9.68 -19.52 8.60
N ASP A 101 10.85 -20.11 8.92
CA ASP A 101 11.17 -20.43 10.32
C ASP A 101 11.61 -19.14 11.04
N SER A 102 11.03 -18.91 12.20
CA SER A 102 11.42 -17.77 13.05
C SER A 102 12.90 -17.81 13.46
N LEU A 103 13.50 -18.99 13.52
CA LEU A 103 14.93 -19.15 13.84
C LEU A 103 15.84 -18.65 12.72
N ASP A 104 15.39 -18.72 11.47
CA ASP A 104 16.16 -18.20 10.34
C ASP A 104 16.17 -16.66 10.37
N LEU A 105 15.12 -16.03 10.88
CA LEU A 105 15.01 -14.58 11.00
C LEU A 105 15.80 -13.97 12.17
N VAL A 106 16.29 -14.79 13.11
CA VAL A 106 17.08 -14.28 14.25
C VAL A 106 18.51 -13.96 13.84
N LYS A 107 19.04 -14.63 12.82
CA LYS A 107 20.42 -14.46 12.34
C LYS A 107 20.39 -13.57 11.10
N ILE A 108 20.43 -12.26 11.33
CA ILE A 108 20.58 -11.29 10.24
C ILE A 108 21.99 -11.47 9.66
N LYS A 109 22.04 -11.69 8.36
CA LYS A 109 23.28 -11.95 7.59
C LYS A 109 23.53 -10.79 6.65
N GLU A 110 24.75 -10.70 6.16
CA GLU A 110 25.13 -9.93 4.99
C GLU A 110 25.18 -10.87 3.76
N PRO A 111 24.74 -10.46 2.59
CA PRO A 111 24.09 -9.20 2.22
C PRO A 111 22.66 -9.06 2.77
N ALA A 112 22.00 -7.92 2.50
CA ALA A 112 20.62 -7.68 2.90
C ALA A 112 19.67 -8.78 2.41
N GLN A 113 18.71 -9.15 3.25
CA GLN A 113 17.79 -10.25 2.99
C GLN A 113 16.35 -9.79 3.09
N MET A 114 15.45 -10.48 2.38
CA MET A 114 14.05 -10.08 2.31
C MET A 114 13.10 -11.27 2.32
N VAL A 115 11.90 -11.06 2.89
CA VAL A 115 10.74 -11.94 2.76
C VAL A 115 9.56 -11.13 2.24
N TRP A 116 8.93 -11.60 1.18
CA TRP A 116 7.70 -11.03 0.66
C TRP A 116 6.46 -11.73 1.24
N PHE A 117 5.51 -10.96 1.74
CA PHE A 117 4.23 -11.47 2.28
C PHE A 117 3.06 -11.38 1.29
N GLY A 118 3.37 -11.04 0.03
CA GLY A 118 2.38 -10.69 -0.97
C GLY A 118 2.00 -9.22 -0.92
N HIS A 119 1.40 -8.70 -1.98
CA HIS A 119 1.04 -7.27 -2.13
C HIS A 119 2.27 -6.37 -2.02
N SER A 120 2.23 -5.40 -1.11
CA SER A 120 3.34 -4.47 -0.82
C SER A 120 3.99 -4.73 0.54
N ALA A 121 3.72 -5.90 1.17
CA ALA A 121 4.19 -6.19 2.52
C ALA A 121 5.50 -6.98 2.51
N PHE A 122 6.52 -6.47 3.22
CA PHE A 122 7.86 -7.08 3.30
C PHE A 122 8.45 -7.06 4.70
N LEU A 123 9.31 -8.06 4.98
CA LEU A 123 10.34 -7.97 5.99
C LEU A 123 11.69 -7.81 5.26
N LEU A 124 12.34 -6.70 5.48
CA LEU A 124 13.72 -6.42 5.07
C LEU A 124 14.64 -6.58 6.27
N GLN A 125 15.70 -7.37 6.10
CA GLN A 125 16.80 -7.50 7.06
C GLN A 125 18.05 -6.91 6.44
N ILE A 126 18.53 -5.79 6.98
CA ILE A 126 19.66 -5.02 6.46
C ILE A 126 20.46 -4.46 7.63
N ASP A 127 21.79 -4.54 7.57
CA ASP A 127 22.73 -4.02 8.59
C ASP A 127 22.34 -4.41 10.04
N GLY A 128 21.91 -5.65 10.22
CA GLY A 128 21.52 -6.14 11.54
C GLY A 128 20.14 -5.67 12.04
N LYS A 129 19.31 -5.05 11.20
CA LYS A 129 17.97 -4.52 11.54
C LYS A 129 16.85 -5.26 10.84
N ASN A 130 15.73 -5.39 11.55
CA ASN A 130 14.46 -5.91 11.03
C ASN A 130 13.53 -4.75 10.70
N ILE A 131 13.21 -4.56 9.42
CA ILE A 131 12.35 -3.48 8.93
C ILE A 131 11.13 -4.09 8.26
N LEU A 132 9.95 -3.71 8.69
CA LEU A 132 8.71 -4.04 7.98
C LEU A 132 8.29 -2.88 7.08
N LEU A 133 7.98 -3.19 5.82
CA LEU A 133 7.43 -2.24 4.85
C LEU A 133 5.96 -2.58 4.64
N ASP A 134 5.09 -1.60 4.81
CA ASP A 134 3.63 -1.69 4.62
C ASP A 134 3.02 -3.02 5.11
N PRO A 135 3.20 -3.41 6.38
CA PRO A 135 2.86 -4.73 6.88
C PRO A 135 1.34 -4.95 6.98
N MET A 136 0.70 -5.11 5.83
CA MET A 136 -0.70 -5.52 5.72
C MET A 136 -0.80 -7.05 5.87
N PHE A 137 -1.04 -7.53 7.09
CA PHE A 137 -1.16 -8.95 7.42
C PHE A 137 -2.61 -9.41 7.64
N GLY A 138 -3.57 -8.49 7.51
CA GLY A 138 -4.99 -8.80 7.60
C GLY A 138 -5.49 -9.62 6.41
N ASP A 139 -6.64 -10.26 6.62
CA ASP A 139 -7.28 -11.08 5.59
C ASP A 139 -7.97 -10.23 4.51
N VAL A 140 -8.40 -9.02 4.85
CA VAL A 140 -9.21 -8.14 3.98
C VAL A 140 -8.71 -6.70 4.09
N PRO A 141 -8.35 -6.06 2.98
CA PRO A 141 -7.88 -4.68 2.96
C PRO A 141 -9.06 -3.68 2.96
N ALA A 142 -9.84 -3.68 4.02
CA ALA A 142 -11.04 -2.86 4.16
C ALA A 142 -11.35 -2.58 5.64
N PRO A 143 -12.18 -1.55 5.94
CA PRO A 143 -12.56 -1.24 7.32
C PRO A 143 -13.41 -2.31 7.99
N HIS A 144 -13.93 -3.28 7.24
CA HIS A 144 -14.68 -4.41 7.76
C HIS A 144 -14.54 -5.62 6.83
N PRO A 145 -14.42 -6.86 7.35
CA PRO A 145 -14.23 -8.07 6.54
C PRO A 145 -15.29 -8.34 5.45
N LEU A 146 -16.49 -7.80 5.60
CA LEU A 146 -17.56 -7.91 4.60
C LEU A 146 -17.48 -6.87 3.47
N LEU A 147 -16.56 -5.92 3.54
CA LEU A 147 -16.45 -4.80 2.59
C LEU A 147 -15.30 -4.95 1.59
N GLY A 148 -14.60 -6.08 1.59
CA GLY A 148 -13.48 -6.29 0.68
C GLY A 148 -13.27 -7.74 0.28
N ASN A 149 -12.36 -7.95 -0.65
CA ASN A 149 -11.94 -9.27 -1.09
C ASN A 149 -10.91 -9.86 -0.12
N LYS A 150 -11.02 -11.15 0.13
CA LYS A 150 -10.06 -11.87 0.96
C LYS A 150 -8.72 -12.02 0.23
N ARG A 151 -7.66 -12.13 1.04
CA ARG A 151 -6.33 -12.53 0.58
C ARG A 151 -6.40 -13.84 -0.21
N PHE A 152 -5.61 -13.95 -1.26
CA PHE A 152 -5.55 -15.15 -2.10
C PHE A 152 -4.98 -16.35 -1.34
N SER A 153 -3.94 -16.14 -0.54
CA SER A 153 -3.38 -17.17 0.32
C SER A 153 -4.20 -17.32 1.59
N SER A 154 -4.46 -18.56 2.00
CA SER A 154 -5.15 -18.87 3.27
C SER A 154 -4.29 -18.60 4.50
N GLU A 155 -2.98 -18.51 4.34
CA GLU A 155 -2.02 -18.35 5.43
C GLU A 155 -0.90 -17.37 5.06
N LEU A 156 -0.33 -16.74 6.09
CA LEU A 156 0.91 -15.98 5.96
C LEU A 156 2.13 -16.91 6.00
N PRO A 157 3.29 -16.47 5.45
CA PRO A 157 4.55 -17.20 5.54
C PRO A 157 4.97 -17.53 6.98
N ILE A 158 4.70 -16.62 7.89
CA ILE A 158 4.95 -16.76 9.33
C ILE A 158 3.82 -16.06 10.10
N ALA A 159 3.43 -16.58 11.24
CA ALA A 159 2.49 -15.89 12.14
C ALA A 159 3.13 -14.59 12.66
N VAL A 160 2.35 -13.50 12.71
CA VAL A 160 2.83 -12.16 13.10
C VAL A 160 3.46 -12.17 14.50
N GLU A 161 2.93 -13.00 15.39
CA GLU A 161 3.40 -13.18 16.76
C GLU A 161 4.81 -13.79 16.81
N LYS A 162 5.19 -14.58 15.79
CA LYS A 162 6.50 -15.26 15.66
C LYS A 162 7.57 -14.42 14.97
N LEU A 163 7.21 -13.27 14.41
CA LEU A 163 8.19 -12.32 13.87
C LEU A 163 9.15 -11.88 14.98
N PRO A 164 10.45 -11.64 14.68
CA PRO A 164 11.42 -11.13 15.64
C PRO A 164 11.01 -9.76 16.18
N GLN A 165 11.83 -9.20 17.08
CA GLN A 165 11.77 -7.78 17.42
C GLN A 165 11.95 -6.95 16.16
N ILE A 166 11.10 -5.97 15.95
CA ILE A 166 11.11 -5.08 14.79
C ILE A 166 11.78 -3.77 15.17
N ASP A 167 12.81 -3.40 14.43
CA ASP A 167 13.49 -2.13 14.65
C ASP A 167 12.67 -0.98 14.08
N LEU A 168 12.19 -1.13 12.84
CA LEU A 168 11.40 -0.11 12.15
C LEU A 168 10.18 -0.72 11.49
N ILE A 169 9.07 0.00 11.52
CA ILE A 169 7.98 -0.16 10.55
C ILE A 169 7.90 1.11 9.72
N ILE A 170 7.87 0.94 8.41
CA ILE A 170 7.79 2.02 7.43
C ILE A 170 6.45 1.89 6.70
N PHE A 171 5.69 2.99 6.64
CA PHE A 171 4.47 3.06 5.84
C PHE A 171 4.64 4.05 4.68
N SER A 172 4.12 3.68 3.52
CA SER A 172 4.08 4.53 2.33
C SER A 172 2.90 5.51 2.37
N HIS A 173 1.75 5.05 2.84
CA HIS A 173 0.53 5.85 2.97
C HIS A 173 -0.52 5.13 3.84
N ASP A 174 -1.72 5.70 3.94
CA ASP A 174 -2.73 5.25 4.92
C ASP A 174 -3.83 4.34 4.36
N HIS A 175 -3.77 3.85 3.11
CA HIS A 175 -4.78 2.94 2.58
C HIS A 175 -4.83 1.61 3.34
N TYR A 176 -5.98 0.93 3.30
CA TYR A 176 -6.24 -0.28 4.08
C TYR A 176 -5.38 -1.48 3.70
N ASP A 177 -4.91 -1.53 2.48
CA ASP A 177 -4.03 -2.56 1.94
C ASP A 177 -2.53 -2.31 2.19
N HIS A 178 -2.21 -1.21 2.88
CA HIS A 178 -0.86 -0.87 3.36
C HIS A 178 -0.86 -0.70 4.89
N LEU A 179 -1.66 0.21 5.42
CA LEU A 179 -1.76 0.49 6.85
C LEU A 179 -2.94 -0.29 7.46
N ASP A 180 -2.69 -1.48 7.99
CA ASP A 180 -3.71 -2.33 8.61
C ASP A 180 -3.74 -2.17 10.14
N TYR A 181 -4.92 -1.83 10.66
CA TYR A 181 -5.16 -1.70 12.10
C TYR A 181 -4.81 -2.98 12.87
N GLY A 182 -5.24 -4.15 12.36
CA GLY A 182 -5.00 -5.42 13.00
C GLY A 182 -3.52 -5.76 13.12
N SER A 183 -2.76 -5.50 12.05
CA SER A 183 -1.30 -5.67 12.02
C SER A 183 -0.61 -4.73 13.01
N VAL A 184 -1.00 -3.45 13.03
CA VAL A 184 -0.44 -2.47 13.99
C VAL A 184 -0.70 -2.92 15.43
N GLN A 185 -1.92 -3.40 15.76
CA GLN A 185 -2.21 -3.88 17.12
C GLN A 185 -1.30 -5.04 17.56
N LYS A 186 -0.96 -5.96 16.65
CA LYS A 186 -0.07 -7.10 16.93
C LYS A 186 1.42 -6.70 16.99
N LEU A 187 1.81 -5.67 16.24
CA LEU A 187 3.20 -5.30 16.05
C LEU A 187 3.69 -4.20 17.00
N LYS A 188 2.83 -3.26 17.44
CA LYS A 188 3.23 -2.06 18.19
C LYS A 188 4.06 -2.31 19.45
N ALA A 189 3.79 -3.41 20.16
CA ALA A 189 4.54 -3.76 21.37
C ALA A 189 5.96 -4.25 21.10
N LYS A 190 6.21 -4.84 19.92
CA LYS A 190 7.52 -5.35 19.50
C LYS A 190 8.26 -4.44 18.51
N THR A 191 7.74 -3.25 18.23
CA THR A 191 8.34 -2.29 17.30
C THR A 191 8.98 -1.13 18.08
N LYS A 192 10.23 -0.81 17.71
CA LYS A 192 10.99 0.27 18.34
C LYS A 192 10.59 1.64 17.77
N LYS A 193 10.44 1.76 16.44
CA LYS A 193 10.15 3.04 15.79
C LYS A 193 9.27 2.84 14.53
N PHE A 194 8.49 3.88 14.22
CA PHE A 194 7.65 3.97 13.02
C PHE A 194 8.08 5.20 12.21
N LEU A 195 8.41 5.00 10.92
CA LEU A 195 8.64 6.08 9.97
C LEU A 195 7.42 6.16 9.05
N VAL A 196 6.79 7.31 9.00
CA VAL A 196 5.50 7.46 8.32
C VAL A 196 5.39 8.83 7.65
N PRO A 197 4.56 8.97 6.60
CA PRO A 197 4.24 10.27 6.03
C PRO A 197 3.54 11.20 7.01
N LEU A 198 3.62 12.51 6.78
CA LEU A 198 2.91 13.53 7.55
C LEU A 198 1.41 13.18 7.67
N GLY A 199 0.91 13.24 8.91
CA GLY A 199 -0.48 12.96 9.25
C GLY A 199 -0.80 11.50 9.56
N VAL A 200 -0.07 10.54 9.01
CA VAL A 200 -0.29 9.10 9.25
C VAL A 200 -0.06 8.73 10.72
N GLY A 201 0.86 9.40 11.39
CA GLY A 201 1.08 9.22 12.83
C GLY A 201 -0.16 9.45 13.69
N SER A 202 -1.13 10.23 13.21
CA SER A 202 -2.40 10.44 13.92
C SER A 202 -3.25 9.16 14.00
N HIS A 203 -3.19 8.30 13.00
CA HIS A 203 -3.81 6.97 13.05
C HIS A 203 -3.10 6.08 14.07
N LEU A 204 -1.78 6.03 14.02
CA LEU A 204 -0.97 5.20 14.92
C LEU A 204 -1.15 5.60 16.40
N SER A 205 -1.10 6.91 16.70
CA SER A 205 -1.35 7.44 18.04
C SER A 205 -2.75 7.08 18.53
N PHE A 206 -3.77 7.21 17.68
CA PHE A 206 -5.14 6.83 18.02
C PHE A 206 -5.26 5.32 18.29
N TRP A 207 -4.46 4.49 17.64
CA TRP A 207 -4.39 3.05 17.84
C TRP A 207 -3.50 2.64 19.01
N GLY A 208 -2.98 3.61 19.77
CA GLY A 208 -2.21 3.38 20.98
C GLY A 208 -0.74 3.04 20.74
N VAL A 209 -0.16 3.50 19.63
CA VAL A 209 1.29 3.57 19.48
C VAL A 209 1.80 4.79 20.24
N GLU A 210 2.85 4.62 21.02
CA GLU A 210 3.50 5.69 21.78
C GLU A 210 4.05 6.77 20.83
N ASN A 211 3.76 8.04 21.10
CA ASN A 211 4.15 9.15 20.20
C ASN A 211 5.66 9.23 19.96
N GLU A 212 6.44 8.88 20.96
CA GLU A 212 7.91 8.90 20.93
C GLU A 212 8.49 7.87 19.93
N LYS A 213 7.69 6.86 19.59
CA LYS A 213 8.05 5.86 18.56
C LYS A 213 7.69 6.31 17.15
N ILE A 214 6.90 7.37 16.98
CA ILE A 214 6.38 7.81 15.68
C ILE A 214 7.22 8.99 15.18
N GLN A 215 7.76 8.85 13.98
CA GLN A 215 8.39 9.96 13.26
C GLN A 215 7.65 10.15 11.94
N GLU A 216 7.07 11.35 11.78
CA GLU A 216 6.44 11.77 10.53
C GLU A 216 7.47 12.50 9.67
N LEU A 217 7.44 12.26 8.34
CA LEU A 217 8.33 12.89 7.37
C LEU A 217 7.51 13.51 6.23
N ASP A 218 8.04 14.63 5.72
CA ASP A 218 7.60 15.26 4.48
C ASP A 218 8.41 14.72 3.30
N TRP A 219 7.97 15.00 2.06
CA TRP A 219 8.75 14.68 0.87
C TRP A 219 10.13 15.31 0.90
N TRP A 220 11.13 14.51 0.57
CA TRP A 220 12.57 14.84 0.56
C TRP A 220 13.18 15.00 1.97
N ASP A 221 12.41 14.73 3.04
CA ASP A 221 13.00 14.63 4.36
C ASP A 221 13.90 13.41 4.47
N GLU A 222 15.05 13.62 5.05
CA GLU A 222 16.07 12.61 5.33
C GLU A 222 16.10 12.32 6.83
N THR A 223 16.26 11.08 7.21
CA THR A 223 16.44 10.67 8.60
C THR A 223 17.32 9.44 8.68
N SER A 224 17.95 9.23 9.83
CA SER A 224 18.79 8.06 10.07
C SER A 224 18.26 7.27 11.27
N TYR A 225 18.43 5.98 11.22
CA TYR A 225 18.24 5.07 12.35
C TYR A 225 19.47 4.19 12.49
N GLU A 226 20.28 4.47 13.51
CA GLU A 226 21.60 3.88 13.69
C GLU A 226 22.49 4.10 12.44
N GLU A 227 22.83 3.03 11.70
CA GLU A 227 23.71 3.09 10.52
C GLU A 227 22.93 3.10 9.18
N LEU A 228 21.60 3.17 9.24
CA LEU A 228 20.73 3.20 8.06
C LEU A 228 20.21 4.62 7.82
N ASP A 229 20.24 5.03 6.57
CA ASP A 229 19.66 6.31 6.14
C ASP A 229 18.36 6.06 5.35
N PHE A 230 17.39 6.94 5.60
CA PHE A 230 16.08 6.87 4.97
C PHE A 230 15.72 8.23 4.36
N VAL A 231 15.19 8.21 3.16
CA VAL A 231 14.60 9.40 2.54
C VAL A 231 13.16 9.09 2.19
N PHE A 232 12.24 9.95 2.65
CA PHE A 232 10.86 9.89 2.20
C PHE A 232 10.72 10.69 0.92
N THR A 233 10.36 10.03 -0.18
CA THR A 233 10.35 10.62 -1.52
C THR A 233 8.93 10.70 -2.10
N PRO A 234 8.65 11.62 -3.04
CA PRO A 234 7.34 11.76 -3.63
C PRO A 234 6.86 10.50 -4.35
N SER A 235 5.55 10.29 -4.35
CA SER A 235 4.86 9.41 -5.28
C SER A 235 3.61 10.12 -5.85
N ARG A 236 3.05 9.60 -6.92
CA ARG A 236 1.86 10.15 -7.58
C ARG A 236 0.64 9.34 -7.20
N HIS A 237 0.05 9.66 -6.04
CA HIS A 237 -1.05 8.87 -5.47
C HIS A 237 -2.02 9.73 -4.66
N PHE A 238 -2.65 9.17 -3.65
CA PHE A 238 -3.52 9.86 -2.71
C PHE A 238 -3.62 9.11 -1.38
N SER A 239 -4.24 9.74 -0.40
CA SER A 239 -4.50 9.16 0.92
C SER A 239 -5.98 9.24 1.30
N GLY A 240 -6.37 8.52 2.34
CA GLY A 240 -7.68 8.59 2.96
C GLY A 240 -8.28 7.25 3.34
N ARG A 241 -8.89 7.21 4.53
CA ARG A 241 -9.49 5.99 5.09
C ARG A 241 -11.00 6.13 5.30
N GLY A 242 -11.57 7.30 5.05
CA GLY A 242 -13.00 7.59 5.29
C GLY A 242 -13.63 8.36 4.15
N LEU A 243 -14.87 8.77 4.35
CA LEU A 243 -15.63 9.46 3.32
C LEU A 243 -15.20 10.93 3.11
N THR A 244 -14.56 11.54 4.12
CA THR A 244 -14.29 13.00 4.14
C THR A 244 -12.85 13.37 4.34
N ASN A 245 -11.95 12.38 4.57
CA ASN A 245 -10.55 12.62 4.91
C ASN A 245 -9.58 12.30 3.78
N ARG A 246 -10.04 12.27 2.53
CA ARG A 246 -9.18 12.09 1.37
C ARG A 246 -8.16 13.24 1.29
N PHE A 247 -6.89 12.89 1.04
CA PHE A 247 -5.75 13.82 1.00
C PHE A 247 -5.42 14.49 2.35
N SER A 248 -5.91 13.97 3.48
CA SER A 248 -5.64 14.57 4.80
C SER A 248 -4.31 14.15 5.41
N THR A 249 -3.69 13.10 4.91
CA THR A 249 -2.34 12.62 5.21
C THR A 249 -1.51 12.61 3.94
N LEU A 250 -0.19 12.63 4.06
CA LEU A 250 0.72 12.55 2.93
C LEU A 250 0.88 11.08 2.49
N TRP A 251 1.42 10.86 1.31
CA TRP A 251 1.78 9.57 0.70
C TRP A 251 3.13 9.70 0.01
N GLY A 252 3.84 8.60 -0.21
CA GLY A 252 5.14 8.65 -0.87
C GLY A 252 5.82 7.30 -0.94
N SER A 253 7.07 7.35 -1.32
CA SER A 253 7.99 6.26 -1.54
C SER A 253 9.21 6.41 -0.62
N TRP A 254 10.05 5.39 -0.55
CA TRP A 254 11.17 5.35 0.37
C TRP A 254 12.47 4.94 -0.32
N VAL A 255 13.51 5.72 -0.08
CA VAL A 255 14.90 5.30 -0.27
C VAL A 255 15.40 4.76 1.06
N ILE A 256 15.97 3.57 1.05
CA ILE A 256 16.56 2.91 2.22
C ILE A 256 18.02 2.61 1.86
N GLN A 257 18.94 3.24 2.54
CA GLN A 257 20.36 3.08 2.30
C GLN A 257 21.03 2.43 3.50
N GLY A 258 21.56 1.24 3.29
CA GLY A 258 22.49 0.55 4.19
C GLY A 258 23.94 0.82 3.84
N LYS A 259 24.85 0.06 4.47
CA LYS A 259 26.30 0.15 4.22
C LYS A 259 26.67 -0.27 2.81
N SER A 260 26.03 -1.30 2.30
CA SER A 260 26.36 -1.94 1.01
C SER A 260 25.25 -1.87 0.01
N GLU A 261 23.99 -1.92 0.42
CA GLU A 261 22.83 -1.96 -0.45
C GLU A 261 22.00 -0.69 -0.35
N LYS A 262 21.49 -0.26 -1.50
CA LYS A 262 20.53 0.82 -1.64
C LYS A 262 19.24 0.29 -2.25
N ILE A 263 18.15 0.44 -1.52
CA ILE A 263 16.85 -0.16 -1.83
C ILE A 263 15.82 0.96 -2.04
N TYR A 264 14.98 0.80 -3.03
CA TYR A 264 13.83 1.67 -3.26
C TYR A 264 12.52 0.92 -3.07
N PHE A 265 11.57 1.57 -2.38
CA PHE A 265 10.21 1.08 -2.18
C PHE A 265 9.22 2.15 -2.64
N SER A 266 8.50 1.89 -3.72
CA SER A 266 7.61 2.89 -4.33
C SER A 266 6.36 3.20 -3.51
N GLY A 267 5.92 2.30 -2.61
CA GLY A 267 4.53 2.33 -2.18
C GLY A 267 3.62 2.24 -3.40
N ASP A 268 2.52 2.98 -3.40
CA ASP A 268 1.64 3.14 -4.55
C ASP A 268 1.94 4.43 -5.30
N SER A 269 1.97 4.33 -6.62
CA SER A 269 2.26 5.48 -7.49
C SER A 269 1.77 5.28 -8.92
N GLY A 270 1.18 6.31 -9.51
CA GLY A 270 1.17 6.48 -10.95
C GLY A 270 2.55 6.88 -11.46
N TYR A 271 2.78 6.69 -12.75
CA TYR A 271 4.04 7.09 -13.39
C TYR A 271 4.18 8.62 -13.47
N GLY A 272 5.40 9.09 -13.31
CA GLY A 272 5.74 10.52 -13.40
C GLY A 272 7.24 10.78 -13.34
N SER A 273 7.61 12.06 -13.51
CA SER A 273 9.01 12.51 -13.51
C SER A 273 9.74 12.32 -12.17
N HIS A 274 9.01 12.08 -11.10
CA HIS A 274 9.62 11.85 -9.78
C HIS A 274 10.54 10.61 -9.76
N PHE A 275 10.30 9.59 -10.59
CA PHE A 275 11.18 8.43 -10.67
C PHE A 275 12.57 8.80 -11.21
N SER A 276 12.64 9.59 -12.29
CA SER A 276 13.93 10.08 -12.81
C SER A 276 14.61 11.04 -11.84
N GLU A 277 13.85 11.93 -11.18
CA GLU A 277 14.39 12.84 -10.18
C GLU A 277 15.00 12.09 -8.98
N ILE A 278 14.32 11.03 -8.49
CA ILE A 278 14.81 10.17 -7.42
C ILE A 278 16.04 9.38 -7.89
N GLY A 279 16.02 8.86 -9.13
CA GLY A 279 17.14 8.14 -9.74
C GLY A 279 18.40 9.02 -9.86
N GLU A 280 18.24 10.24 -10.36
CA GLU A 280 19.35 11.21 -10.48
C GLU A 280 19.93 11.60 -9.12
N LYS A 281 19.09 11.72 -8.08
CA LYS A 281 19.52 12.20 -6.77
C LYS A 281 20.08 11.10 -5.87
N TYR A 282 19.51 9.90 -5.93
CA TYR A 282 19.82 8.82 -4.99
C TYR A 282 20.24 7.51 -5.66
N GLY A 283 20.06 7.34 -6.97
CA GLY A 283 20.49 6.13 -7.70
C GLY A 283 22.03 5.96 -7.76
N PRO A 284 22.53 4.85 -8.27
CA PRO A 284 21.77 3.66 -8.64
C PRO A 284 21.23 2.89 -7.43
N PHE A 285 20.10 2.17 -7.64
CA PHE A 285 19.53 1.27 -6.64
C PHE A 285 19.91 -0.17 -6.93
N ASP A 286 20.29 -0.93 -5.90
CA ASP A 286 20.59 -2.36 -6.03
C ASP A 286 19.28 -3.17 -6.26
N PHE A 287 18.20 -2.74 -5.59
CA PHE A 287 16.90 -3.38 -5.69
C PHE A 287 15.77 -2.35 -5.56
N ALA A 288 14.82 -2.37 -6.50
CA ALA A 288 13.66 -1.48 -6.47
C ALA A 288 12.35 -2.28 -6.49
N MET A 289 11.56 -2.13 -5.44
CA MET A 289 10.20 -2.66 -5.33
C MET A 289 9.23 -1.64 -5.91
N LEU A 290 8.61 -1.96 -7.05
CA LEU A 290 7.81 -1.03 -7.85
C LEU A 290 6.38 -1.52 -8.01
N GLU A 291 5.43 -0.67 -7.69
CA GLU A 291 4.02 -0.94 -7.90
C GLU A 291 3.73 -1.33 -9.35
N CYS A 292 2.91 -2.35 -9.55
CA CYS A 292 2.49 -2.79 -10.89
C CYS A 292 1.05 -3.30 -10.93
N GLY A 293 0.39 -3.39 -9.79
CA GLY A 293 -0.93 -3.98 -9.66
C GLY A 293 -2.06 -2.95 -9.53
N GLN A 294 -3.29 -3.44 -9.60
CA GLN A 294 -4.50 -2.66 -9.28
C GLN A 294 -4.74 -1.46 -10.20
N TYR A 295 -4.09 -1.40 -11.36
CA TYR A 295 -4.22 -0.35 -12.37
C TYR A 295 -5.53 -0.43 -13.17
N ASN A 296 -5.86 0.70 -13.79
CA ASN A 296 -6.90 0.80 -14.81
C ASN A 296 -6.72 2.12 -15.59
N GLU A 297 -7.17 2.17 -16.84
CA GLU A 297 -7.12 3.39 -17.66
C GLU A 297 -7.83 4.59 -17.01
N ASN A 298 -8.85 4.36 -16.19
CA ASN A 298 -9.58 5.42 -15.51
C ASN A 298 -8.86 6.01 -14.30
N TRP A 299 -7.78 5.35 -13.83
CA TRP A 299 -6.97 5.84 -12.70
C TRP A 299 -5.46 5.56 -12.86
N LYS A 300 -4.98 5.49 -14.10
CA LYS A 300 -3.55 5.28 -14.43
C LYS A 300 -2.61 6.37 -13.88
N GLU A 301 -3.16 7.53 -13.51
CA GLU A 301 -2.35 8.58 -12.89
C GLU A 301 -1.98 8.31 -11.44
N ILE A 302 -2.64 7.32 -10.78
CA ILE A 302 -2.40 6.97 -9.38
C ILE A 302 -1.93 5.52 -9.20
N HIS A 303 -1.94 4.71 -10.25
CA HIS A 303 -1.41 3.35 -10.31
C HIS A 303 -0.77 3.12 -11.68
N MET A 304 0.51 2.76 -11.70
CA MET A 304 1.26 2.54 -12.94
C MET A 304 0.64 1.42 -13.79
N MET A 305 0.60 1.65 -15.11
CA MET A 305 0.45 0.53 -16.03
C MET A 305 1.72 -0.34 -15.97
N PRO A 306 1.62 -1.66 -16.18
CA PRO A 306 2.78 -2.56 -16.01
C PRO A 306 4.01 -2.19 -16.85
N GLU A 307 3.80 -1.60 -18.03
CA GLU A 307 4.87 -1.12 -18.90
C GLU A 307 5.59 0.10 -18.28
N GLU A 308 4.84 0.94 -17.55
CA GLU A 308 5.37 2.10 -16.85
C GLU A 308 6.18 1.67 -15.62
N THR A 309 5.80 0.56 -14.97
CA THR A 309 6.57 -0.04 -13.86
C THR A 309 7.99 -0.42 -14.32
N ALA A 310 8.11 -1.06 -15.49
CA ALA A 310 9.43 -1.40 -16.02
C ALA A 310 10.23 -0.15 -16.41
N GLN A 311 9.56 0.88 -16.95
CA GLN A 311 10.21 2.15 -17.29
C GLN A 311 10.67 2.89 -16.02
N ALA A 312 9.87 2.92 -14.96
CA ALA A 312 10.23 3.51 -13.67
C ALA A 312 11.51 2.88 -13.08
N GLY A 313 11.70 1.57 -13.29
CA GLY A 313 12.94 0.89 -12.91
C GLY A 313 14.18 1.41 -13.66
N VAL A 314 14.03 1.72 -14.95
CA VAL A 314 15.10 2.34 -15.74
C VAL A 314 15.37 3.78 -15.26
N ASP A 315 14.31 4.56 -15.03
CA ASP A 315 14.41 5.96 -14.61
C ASP A 315 15.07 6.10 -13.22
N LEU A 316 14.90 5.10 -12.37
CA LEU A 316 15.54 4.99 -11.05
C LEU A 316 17.01 4.52 -11.11
N ASP A 317 17.51 4.12 -12.28
CA ASP A 317 18.80 3.43 -12.42
C ASP A 317 18.88 2.18 -11.52
N ALA A 318 17.80 1.36 -11.51
CA ALA A 318 17.72 0.17 -10.68
C ALA A 318 18.42 -1.02 -11.35
N LYS A 319 19.28 -1.75 -10.61
CA LYS A 319 19.97 -2.96 -11.08
C LYS A 319 19.04 -4.16 -11.19
N THR A 320 18.02 -4.21 -10.34
CA THR A 320 16.96 -5.23 -10.33
C THR A 320 15.66 -4.60 -9.88
N ILE A 321 14.56 -4.90 -10.56
CA ILE A 321 13.21 -4.50 -10.12
C ILE A 321 12.41 -5.70 -9.63
N MET A 322 11.53 -5.46 -8.67
CA MET A 322 10.51 -6.40 -8.23
C MET A 322 9.13 -5.74 -8.36
N PRO A 323 8.25 -6.27 -9.21
CA PRO A 323 6.86 -5.82 -9.28
C PRO A 323 6.11 -6.18 -8.00
N ILE A 324 5.46 -5.19 -7.38
CA ILE A 324 4.69 -5.32 -6.14
C ILE A 324 3.23 -4.88 -6.32
N HIS A 325 2.45 -4.84 -5.24
CA HIS A 325 1.03 -4.46 -5.23
C HIS A 325 0.11 -5.44 -5.97
N TRP A 326 0.50 -6.70 -6.04
CA TRP A 326 -0.24 -7.83 -6.65
C TRP A 326 -0.03 -9.11 -5.83
N GLY A 327 -0.64 -10.23 -6.28
CA GLY A 327 -0.40 -11.56 -5.71
C GLY A 327 -1.09 -11.84 -4.36
N ALA A 328 -1.83 -10.88 -3.80
CA ALA A 328 -2.53 -11.07 -2.53
C ALA A 328 -4.01 -10.69 -2.55
N PHE A 329 -4.39 -9.63 -3.24
CA PHE A 329 -5.76 -9.11 -3.25
C PHE A 329 -6.20 -8.75 -4.66
N ALA A 330 -7.52 -8.83 -4.92
CA ALA A 330 -8.15 -8.31 -6.13
C ALA A 330 -8.83 -6.98 -5.79
N LEU A 331 -8.19 -5.85 -6.10
CA LEU A 331 -8.68 -4.50 -5.85
C LEU A 331 -9.05 -3.76 -7.14
N ALA A 332 -8.66 -4.32 -8.31
CA ALA A 332 -9.00 -3.80 -9.63
C ALA A 332 -9.73 -4.83 -10.50
N MET A 333 -9.83 -4.57 -11.80
CA MET A 333 -10.65 -5.36 -12.72
C MET A 333 -9.84 -6.27 -13.65
N HIS A 334 -8.52 -6.13 -13.69
CA HIS A 334 -7.63 -6.95 -14.51
C HIS A 334 -7.47 -8.39 -13.96
N SER A 335 -6.93 -9.30 -14.78
CA SER A 335 -6.49 -10.62 -14.31
C SER A 335 -5.40 -10.46 -13.24
N TRP A 336 -5.39 -11.34 -12.24
CA TRP A 336 -4.43 -11.27 -11.15
C TRP A 336 -2.96 -11.49 -11.59
N THR A 337 -2.74 -12.13 -12.74
CA THR A 337 -1.40 -12.37 -13.34
C THR A 337 -1.02 -11.33 -14.38
N ASP A 338 -1.97 -10.57 -14.92
CA ASP A 338 -1.73 -9.59 -15.99
C ASP A 338 -0.64 -8.58 -15.64
N PRO A 339 -0.57 -8.03 -14.40
CA PRO A 339 0.47 -7.10 -14.02
C PRO A 339 1.87 -7.66 -14.25
N VAL A 340 2.17 -8.80 -13.67
CA VAL A 340 3.50 -9.40 -13.69
C VAL A 340 3.90 -9.89 -15.08
N GLU A 341 2.96 -10.45 -15.85
CA GLU A 341 3.20 -10.93 -17.22
C GLU A 341 3.59 -9.77 -18.14
N ARG A 342 2.91 -8.63 -18.04
CA ARG A 342 3.19 -7.44 -18.85
C ARG A 342 4.49 -6.75 -18.42
N VAL A 343 4.77 -6.66 -17.11
CA VAL A 343 6.05 -6.14 -16.61
C VAL A 343 7.22 -6.94 -17.17
N LEU A 344 7.14 -8.28 -17.15
CA LEU A 344 8.22 -9.14 -17.66
C LEU A 344 8.49 -8.90 -19.15
N VAL A 345 7.44 -8.79 -19.97
CA VAL A 345 7.59 -8.51 -21.41
C VAL A 345 8.26 -7.15 -21.64
N LYS A 346 7.85 -6.13 -20.91
CA LYS A 346 8.40 -4.79 -21.07
C LYS A 346 9.83 -4.68 -20.55
N ALA A 347 10.12 -5.30 -19.42
CA ALA A 347 11.44 -5.32 -18.80
C ALA A 347 12.48 -6.00 -19.70
N ASP A 348 12.10 -7.08 -20.39
CA ASP A 348 12.95 -7.75 -21.38
C ASP A 348 13.32 -6.79 -22.52
N GLN A 349 12.36 -6.02 -23.05
CA GLN A 349 12.61 -4.99 -24.06
C GLN A 349 13.55 -3.88 -23.58
N LEU A 350 13.52 -3.55 -22.31
CA LEU A 350 14.35 -2.51 -21.69
C LEU A 350 15.67 -3.04 -21.13
N ASN A 351 15.89 -4.37 -21.19
CA ASN A 351 17.05 -5.07 -20.61
C ASN A 351 17.22 -4.82 -19.10
N ILE A 352 16.13 -4.64 -18.35
CA ILE A 352 16.17 -4.52 -16.90
C ILE A 352 15.85 -5.87 -16.24
N PRO A 353 16.69 -6.36 -15.31
CA PRO A 353 16.43 -7.59 -14.59
C PRO A 353 15.18 -7.50 -13.70
N VAL A 354 14.35 -8.56 -13.73
CA VAL A 354 13.16 -8.67 -12.87
C VAL A 354 13.29 -9.89 -11.97
N PHE A 355 13.10 -9.70 -10.69
CA PHE A 355 13.06 -10.78 -9.71
C PHE A 355 11.69 -10.85 -9.04
N ILE A 356 11.09 -12.03 -9.05
CA ILE A 356 9.77 -12.30 -8.47
C ILE A 356 9.89 -13.52 -7.58
N PRO A 357 10.05 -13.35 -6.26
CA PRO A 357 10.10 -14.45 -5.32
C PRO A 357 8.73 -15.11 -5.15
N LYS A 358 8.70 -16.33 -4.65
CA LYS A 358 7.47 -16.90 -4.08
C LYS A 358 7.09 -16.14 -2.80
N ILE A 359 5.80 -16.10 -2.47
CA ILE A 359 5.37 -15.56 -1.19
C ILE A 359 6.00 -16.39 -0.07
N GLY A 360 6.71 -15.72 0.85
CA GLY A 360 7.45 -16.38 1.92
C GLY A 360 8.84 -16.87 1.54
N GLU A 361 9.30 -16.71 0.30
CA GLU A 361 10.69 -16.99 -0.05
C GLU A 361 11.60 -16.01 0.69
N TYR A 362 12.60 -16.57 1.39
CA TYR A 362 13.65 -15.82 2.06
C TYR A 362 14.84 -15.75 1.10
N PHE A 363 15.16 -14.55 0.63
CA PHE A 363 16.19 -14.36 -0.40
C PHE A 363 17.17 -13.24 -0.03
N GLU A 364 18.37 -13.35 -0.55
CA GLU A 364 19.43 -12.33 -0.45
C GLU A 364 19.30 -11.34 -1.60
N ILE A 365 19.55 -10.06 -1.33
CA ILE A 365 19.58 -9.03 -2.37
C ILE A 365 20.94 -9.07 -3.04
N GLU A 366 20.95 -9.48 -4.30
CA GLU A 366 22.13 -9.58 -5.15
C GLU A 366 21.97 -8.73 -6.41
N PRO A 367 23.05 -8.25 -7.01
CA PRO A 367 22.97 -7.54 -8.30
C PRO A 367 22.41 -8.43 -9.41
N GLN A 368 21.55 -7.88 -10.26
CA GLN A 368 21.00 -8.53 -11.46
C GLN A 368 20.25 -9.84 -11.19
N MET A 369 19.47 -9.88 -10.12
CA MET A 369 18.61 -11.03 -9.80
C MET A 369 17.59 -11.29 -10.93
N LYS A 370 17.28 -12.55 -11.15
CA LYS A 370 16.27 -12.96 -12.15
C LYS A 370 15.29 -13.94 -11.55
N THR A 371 14.03 -13.82 -11.98
CA THR A 371 12.98 -14.77 -11.62
C THR A 371 13.35 -16.18 -12.03
N ARG A 372 13.31 -17.11 -11.07
CA ARG A 372 13.68 -18.52 -11.26
C ARG A 372 12.51 -19.36 -11.73
N GLU A 373 11.28 -19.05 -11.28
CA GLU A 373 10.07 -19.83 -11.54
C GLU A 373 8.84 -18.91 -11.63
N GLN A 374 7.99 -19.19 -12.59
CA GLN A 374 6.71 -18.46 -12.75
C GLN A 374 5.61 -19.17 -11.94
N TRP A 375 5.70 -19.06 -10.61
CA TRP A 375 4.82 -19.71 -9.64
C TRP A 375 3.34 -19.28 -9.74
N TRP A 376 3.05 -18.18 -10.43
CA TRP A 376 1.70 -17.68 -10.66
C TRP A 376 1.02 -18.35 -11.86
N ILE A 377 1.72 -19.15 -12.63
CA ILE A 377 1.16 -20.00 -13.66
C ILE A 377 0.71 -21.30 -13.01
N LYS A 378 -0.52 -21.71 -13.33
CA LYS A 378 -1.07 -22.96 -12.80
C LYS A 378 -0.19 -24.14 -13.24
N PRO A 379 0.19 -25.03 -12.30
CA PRO A 379 0.97 -26.23 -12.58
C PRO A 379 0.30 -27.18 -13.57
#